data_e859b2a835ef1b0b45ed964f47ed8941
#
_entry.id   e859b2a835ef1b0b45ed964f47ed8941
#
_cell.length_a   1.000
_cell.length_b   1.000
_cell.length_c   1.000
_cell.angle_alpha   90.00
_cell.angle_beta   90.00
_cell.angle_gamma   90.00
#
_symmetry.space_group_name_H-M   'P 1'
#
loop_
_entity.id
_entity.type
_entity.pdbx_description
1 polymer ?
#
loop_
_entity_poly.entity_id
_entity_poly.type
_entity_poly.pdbx_seq_one_letter_code
_entity_poly.pdbx_strand_id
1 'polypeptide(L)'
;MLEIRDLEKSFGPKQVLFGVDFQAQPGRILGLVGKNGAGKTTIFHSILKFLDYQGEIRLNGQEIDQETYAQIGYLPEERSLMPKLTVLEQVRYLAMLKGMDAKEVKKKLPQWMEKLEVKGKLTDKIKSLSKGNQQKIQLIITLMHEPDLIILDEPFSGLDPVNTELLKRVILKEKERGAIIIFSDHVMTNVEELCDDILMIRDGRVVLHGPVQDVRNQYGKTRLFVASEKSQEELESLPHVTHVSLTKQGTWKLILDDENAGQELFAILTQGHYIATFDQQAPTIDEIFKLESGVEV
;
A
#
# COMPACT_ATOMS: atom_id res chain seq x y z
N MET A 1 -1.87 3.96 -18.28
CA MET A 1 -0.61 4.20 -17.54
C MET A 1 -0.63 5.60 -16.95
N LEU A 2 -0.27 5.75 -15.68
CA LEU A 2 0.02 7.05 -15.06
C LEU A 2 1.53 7.31 -15.13
N GLU A 3 1.91 8.48 -15.59
CA GLU A 3 3.31 8.94 -15.66
C GLU A 3 3.48 10.23 -14.87
N ILE A 4 4.49 10.27 -14.04
CA ILE A 4 4.90 11.46 -13.28
C ILE A 4 6.37 11.72 -13.57
N ARG A 5 6.69 12.97 -13.98
CA ARG A 5 8.03 13.39 -14.33
C ARG A 5 8.38 14.71 -13.66
N ASP A 6 9.52 14.69 -12.98
CA ASP A 6 10.10 15.85 -12.31
C ASP A 6 9.11 16.61 -11.44
N LEU A 7 8.31 15.86 -10.65
CA LEU A 7 7.28 16.46 -9.80
C LEU A 7 7.92 17.19 -8.63
N GLU A 8 7.77 18.50 -8.62
CA GLU A 8 8.22 19.38 -7.54
C GLU A 8 7.04 20.11 -6.90
N LYS A 9 7.11 20.30 -5.58
CA LYS A 9 6.10 21.06 -4.83
C LYS A 9 6.71 21.81 -3.67
N SER A 10 6.39 23.10 -3.60
CA SER A 10 6.71 23.98 -2.46
C SER A 10 5.45 24.57 -1.85
N PHE A 11 5.45 24.79 -0.53
CA PHE A 11 4.46 25.54 0.23
C PHE A 11 5.15 26.78 0.83
N GLY A 12 5.02 27.91 0.16
CA GLY A 12 5.81 29.09 0.46
C GLY A 12 7.31 28.78 0.34
N PRO A 13 8.13 29.06 1.37
CA PRO A 13 9.57 28.80 1.33
C PRO A 13 9.95 27.32 1.54
N LYS A 14 9.00 26.46 1.94
CA LYS A 14 9.27 25.06 2.24
C LYS A 14 9.01 24.19 1.02
N GLN A 15 10.07 23.66 0.41
CA GLN A 15 9.96 22.61 -0.61
C GLN A 15 9.65 21.26 0.06
N VAL A 16 8.73 20.50 -0.51
CA VAL A 16 8.22 19.20 0.00
C VAL A 16 8.50 18.07 -0.97
N LEU A 17 8.42 18.30 -2.30
CA LEU A 17 8.79 17.35 -3.33
C LEU A 17 9.93 17.91 -4.17
N PHE A 18 10.90 17.06 -4.48
CA PHE A 18 12.18 17.45 -5.08
C PHE A 18 12.46 16.60 -6.34
N GLY A 19 11.66 16.77 -7.39
CA GLY A 19 11.83 16.03 -8.64
C GLY A 19 11.47 14.55 -8.47
N VAL A 20 10.18 14.23 -8.25
CA VAL A 20 9.70 12.86 -8.10
C VAL A 20 9.32 12.31 -9.45
N ASP A 21 9.94 11.18 -9.84
CA ASP A 21 9.69 10.46 -11.09
C ASP A 21 9.19 9.05 -10.79
N PHE A 22 8.06 8.65 -11.40
CA PHE A 22 7.60 7.27 -11.39
C PHE A 22 6.49 7.02 -12.42
N GLN A 23 6.20 5.72 -12.64
CA GLN A 23 5.08 5.26 -13.46
C GLN A 23 4.26 4.23 -12.69
N ALA A 24 2.93 4.25 -12.92
CA ALA A 24 2.03 3.20 -12.46
C ALA A 24 1.31 2.58 -13.66
N GLN A 25 1.34 1.25 -13.75
CA GLN A 25 0.86 0.49 -14.90
C GLN A 25 -0.58 0.00 -14.71
N PRO A 26 -1.37 -0.14 -15.80
CA PRO A 26 -2.68 -0.80 -15.74
C PRO A 26 -2.56 -2.24 -15.22
N GLY A 27 -3.54 -2.65 -14.40
CA GLY A 27 -3.57 -3.98 -13.83
C GLY A 27 -2.49 -4.25 -12.78
N ARG A 28 -1.86 -3.21 -12.23
CA ARG A 28 -0.85 -3.31 -11.17
C ARG A 28 -1.19 -2.38 -10.01
N ILE A 29 -0.73 -2.76 -8.83
CA ILE A 29 -0.84 -1.97 -7.61
C ILE A 29 0.54 -1.44 -7.25
N LEU A 30 0.68 -0.11 -7.22
CA LEU A 30 1.87 0.58 -6.76
C LEU A 30 1.69 1.01 -5.29
N GLY A 31 2.49 0.45 -4.39
CA GLY A 31 2.55 0.86 -2.99
C GLY A 31 3.39 2.11 -2.81
N LEU A 32 2.78 3.22 -2.38
CA LEU A 32 3.49 4.44 -2.02
C LEU A 32 3.78 4.45 -0.52
N VAL A 33 5.03 4.24 -0.14
CA VAL A 33 5.46 4.14 1.26
C VAL A 33 6.40 5.28 1.66
N GLY A 34 6.39 5.64 2.92
CA GLY A 34 7.22 6.70 3.49
C GLY A 34 6.71 7.13 4.85
N LYS A 35 7.57 7.75 5.67
CA LYS A 35 7.19 8.31 6.97
C LYS A 35 6.09 9.36 6.83
N ASN A 36 5.40 9.65 7.93
CA ASN A 36 4.48 10.79 7.97
C ASN A 36 5.23 12.08 7.65
N GLY A 37 4.66 12.88 6.74
CA GLY A 37 5.31 14.08 6.22
C GLY A 37 6.33 13.87 5.11
N ALA A 38 6.57 12.63 4.63
CA ALA A 38 7.50 12.36 3.53
C ALA A 38 7.04 12.90 2.16
N GLY A 39 5.76 13.29 2.02
CA GLY A 39 5.21 13.84 0.79
C GLY A 39 4.14 12.97 0.10
N LYS A 40 3.74 11.82 0.66
CA LYS A 40 2.74 10.90 0.04
C LYS A 40 1.44 11.60 -0.34
N THR A 41 0.76 12.22 0.61
CA THR A 41 -0.49 12.94 0.37
C THR A 41 -0.28 14.14 -0.57
N THR A 42 0.90 14.78 -0.55
CA THR A 42 1.24 15.84 -1.50
C THR A 42 1.29 15.30 -2.93
N ILE A 43 1.86 14.12 -3.16
CA ILE A 43 1.86 13.45 -4.45
C ILE A 43 0.41 13.16 -4.90
N PHE A 44 -0.43 12.58 -4.03
CA PHE A 44 -1.83 12.31 -4.35
C PHE A 44 -2.60 13.59 -4.72
N HIS A 45 -2.44 14.65 -3.93
CA HIS A 45 -3.10 15.92 -4.20
C HIS A 45 -2.56 16.61 -5.47
N SER A 46 -1.29 16.40 -5.83
CA SER A 46 -0.74 16.89 -7.09
C SER A 46 -1.33 16.11 -8.28
N ILE A 47 -1.43 14.78 -8.21
CA ILE A 47 -2.10 13.96 -9.23
C ILE A 47 -3.56 14.41 -9.41
N LEU A 48 -4.25 14.71 -8.32
CA LEU A 48 -5.64 15.18 -8.32
C LEU A 48 -5.78 16.66 -8.70
N LYS A 49 -4.69 17.37 -9.00
CA LYS A 49 -4.68 18.83 -9.24
C LYS A 49 -5.37 19.66 -8.14
N PHE A 50 -5.35 19.16 -6.90
CA PHE A 50 -5.76 19.95 -5.73
C PHE A 50 -4.68 20.96 -5.34
N LEU A 51 -3.46 20.76 -5.83
CA LEU A 51 -2.29 21.60 -5.58
C LEU A 51 -1.63 21.96 -6.91
N ASP A 52 -1.15 23.22 -7.01
CA ASP A 52 -0.23 23.59 -8.08
C ASP A 52 1.12 22.93 -7.84
N TYR A 53 1.78 22.49 -8.91
CA TYR A 53 3.08 21.81 -8.88
C TYR A 53 3.89 22.18 -10.12
N GLN A 54 5.19 21.82 -10.11
CA GLN A 54 6.06 21.85 -11.27
C GLN A 54 6.29 20.40 -11.74
N GLY A 55 6.65 20.23 -13.01
CA GLY A 55 6.79 18.93 -13.64
C GLY A 55 5.56 18.49 -14.43
N GLU A 56 5.49 17.22 -14.80
CA GLU A 56 4.42 16.67 -15.62
C GLU A 56 3.70 15.50 -14.93
N ILE A 57 2.37 15.48 -15.03
CA ILE A 57 1.53 14.34 -14.64
C ILE A 57 0.58 14.01 -15.78
N ARG A 58 0.67 12.78 -16.30
CA ARG A 58 -0.17 12.32 -17.42
C ARG A 58 -0.86 11.00 -17.08
N LEU A 59 -2.16 10.93 -17.38
CA LEU A 59 -2.92 9.68 -17.33
C LEU A 59 -3.25 9.26 -18.78
N ASN A 60 -2.83 8.04 -19.15
CA ASN A 60 -2.98 7.50 -20.52
C ASN A 60 -2.45 8.45 -21.61
N GLY A 61 -1.34 9.15 -21.32
CA GLY A 61 -0.68 10.10 -22.23
C GLY A 61 -1.30 11.49 -22.27
N GLN A 62 -2.40 11.75 -21.56
CA GLN A 62 -3.09 13.03 -21.49
C GLN A 62 -2.87 13.71 -20.14
N GLU A 63 -2.84 15.04 -20.13
CA GLU A 63 -2.88 15.78 -18.87
C GLU A 63 -4.20 15.55 -18.13
N ILE A 64 -4.13 15.55 -16.79
CA ILE A 64 -5.32 15.42 -15.96
C ILE A 64 -6.12 16.74 -16.01
N ASP A 65 -7.37 16.66 -16.45
CA ASP A 65 -8.33 17.77 -16.57
C ASP A 65 -9.70 17.39 -15.99
N GLN A 66 -10.73 18.17 -16.25
CA GLN A 66 -12.09 17.91 -15.77
C GLN A 66 -12.70 16.61 -16.34
N GLU A 67 -12.39 16.26 -17.58
CA GLU A 67 -12.92 15.04 -18.23
C GLU A 67 -12.22 13.81 -17.63
N THR A 68 -10.93 13.92 -17.39
CA THR A 68 -10.12 12.87 -16.74
C THR A 68 -10.55 12.60 -15.30
N TYR A 69 -11.11 13.60 -14.59
CA TYR A 69 -11.60 13.39 -13.21
C TYR A 69 -12.70 12.33 -13.09
N ALA A 70 -13.52 12.13 -14.12
CA ALA A 70 -14.53 11.07 -14.14
C ALA A 70 -13.88 9.67 -14.12
N GLN A 71 -12.63 9.56 -14.58
CA GLN A 71 -11.86 8.31 -14.64
C GLN A 71 -11.03 8.05 -13.37
N ILE A 72 -11.07 8.95 -12.37
CA ILE A 72 -10.26 8.83 -11.14
C ILE A 72 -11.17 8.56 -9.95
N GLY A 73 -10.86 7.47 -9.24
CA GLY A 73 -11.40 7.17 -7.91
C GLY A 73 -10.38 7.57 -6.84
N TYR A 74 -10.79 8.38 -5.87
CA TYR A 74 -9.94 8.76 -4.75
C TYR A 74 -10.60 8.45 -3.41
N LEU A 75 -9.92 7.68 -2.59
CA LEU A 75 -10.28 7.41 -1.21
C LEU A 75 -9.26 8.10 -0.30
N PRO A 76 -9.62 9.22 0.35
CA PRO A 76 -8.74 9.92 1.27
C PRO A 76 -8.64 9.19 2.62
N GLU A 77 -7.56 9.41 3.35
CA GLU A 77 -7.35 8.92 4.71
C GLU A 77 -8.48 9.35 5.66
N GLU A 78 -8.85 10.64 5.63
CA GLU A 78 -9.95 11.16 6.42
C GLU A 78 -11.30 10.90 5.73
N ARG A 79 -12.31 10.50 6.53
CA ARG A 79 -13.65 10.24 6.03
C ARG A 79 -14.35 11.54 5.62
N SER A 80 -14.50 11.73 4.31
CA SER A 80 -15.17 12.93 3.73
C SER A 80 -16.68 12.70 3.52
N LEU A 81 -17.32 11.92 4.39
CA LEU A 81 -18.75 11.64 4.28
C LEU A 81 -19.59 12.70 5.00
N MET A 82 -20.74 13.05 4.42
CA MET A 82 -21.69 14.01 5.00
C MET A 82 -22.62 13.33 6.02
N PRO A 83 -22.44 13.54 7.32
CA PRO A 83 -23.08 12.72 8.37
C PRO A 83 -24.60 12.81 8.40
N LYS A 84 -25.19 13.87 7.86
CA LYS A 84 -26.64 14.12 7.86
C LYS A 84 -27.38 13.49 6.67
N LEU A 85 -26.66 13.14 5.59
CA LEU A 85 -27.24 12.50 4.41
C LEU A 85 -27.50 11.02 4.67
N THR A 86 -28.46 10.45 3.96
CA THR A 86 -28.63 9.00 3.86
C THR A 86 -27.57 8.38 2.98
N VAL A 87 -27.38 7.06 3.10
CA VAL A 87 -26.43 6.29 2.26
C VAL A 87 -26.75 6.54 0.78
N LEU A 88 -28.02 6.45 0.38
CA LEU A 88 -28.42 6.67 -1.02
C LEU A 88 -28.13 8.10 -1.48
N GLU A 89 -28.46 9.11 -0.69
CA GLU A 89 -28.22 10.52 -1.04
C GLU A 89 -26.72 10.79 -1.20
N GLN A 90 -25.90 10.33 -0.26
CA GLN A 90 -24.47 10.51 -0.27
C GLN A 90 -23.84 9.88 -1.52
N VAL A 91 -24.12 8.58 -1.76
CA VAL A 91 -23.53 7.84 -2.87
C VAL A 91 -24.02 8.41 -4.20
N ARG A 92 -25.34 8.70 -4.33
CA ARG A 92 -25.89 9.27 -5.54
C ARG A 92 -25.26 10.63 -5.87
N TYR A 93 -25.13 11.50 -4.88
CA TYR A 93 -24.52 12.82 -5.08
C TYR A 93 -23.11 12.72 -5.66
N LEU A 94 -22.23 11.94 -5.04
CA LEU A 94 -20.83 11.82 -5.45
C LEU A 94 -20.64 11.01 -6.73
N ALA A 95 -21.43 9.96 -6.95
CA ALA A 95 -21.38 9.17 -8.19
C ALA A 95 -21.87 9.98 -9.41
N MET A 96 -22.88 10.83 -9.24
CA MET A 96 -23.33 11.73 -10.31
C MET A 96 -22.26 12.77 -10.67
N LEU A 97 -21.47 13.27 -9.73
CA LEU A 97 -20.31 14.12 -10.03
C LEU A 97 -19.23 13.42 -10.87
N LYS A 98 -19.24 12.08 -10.85
CA LYS A 98 -18.38 11.22 -11.69
C LYS A 98 -19.07 10.76 -12.98
N GLY A 99 -20.20 11.38 -13.35
CA GLY A 99 -20.90 11.10 -14.60
C GLY A 99 -21.91 9.95 -14.59
N MET A 100 -22.13 9.29 -13.46
CA MET A 100 -23.12 8.21 -13.37
C MET A 100 -24.55 8.73 -13.39
N ASP A 101 -25.46 7.99 -14.05
CA ASP A 101 -26.90 8.29 -14.00
C ASP A 101 -27.51 7.90 -12.65
N ALA A 102 -28.44 8.69 -12.13
CA ALA A 102 -29.10 8.44 -10.84
C ALA A 102 -29.86 7.10 -10.77
N LYS A 103 -30.40 6.61 -11.90
CA LYS A 103 -31.09 5.31 -11.99
C LYS A 103 -30.06 4.18 -11.90
N GLU A 104 -28.92 4.35 -12.55
CA GLU A 104 -27.82 3.41 -12.51
C GLU A 104 -27.28 3.27 -11.07
N VAL A 105 -27.03 4.38 -10.38
CA VAL A 105 -26.61 4.38 -8.97
C VAL A 105 -27.62 3.61 -8.11
N LYS A 106 -28.90 3.89 -8.24
CA LYS A 106 -29.96 3.22 -7.48
C LYS A 106 -30.01 1.71 -7.74
N LYS A 107 -29.64 1.26 -8.95
CA LYS A 107 -29.58 -0.15 -9.34
C LYS A 107 -28.30 -0.85 -8.79
N LYS A 108 -27.14 -0.20 -8.94
CA LYS A 108 -25.83 -0.77 -8.58
C LYS A 108 -25.56 -0.72 -7.07
N LEU A 109 -26.03 0.29 -6.34
CA LEU A 109 -25.69 0.50 -4.94
C LEU A 109 -26.07 -0.68 -4.01
N PRO A 110 -27.25 -1.31 -4.10
CA PRO A 110 -27.56 -2.48 -3.29
C PRO A 110 -26.58 -3.64 -3.48
N GLN A 111 -26.14 -3.89 -4.73
CA GLN A 111 -25.18 -4.93 -5.08
C GLN A 111 -23.79 -4.64 -4.48
N TRP A 112 -23.35 -3.38 -4.51
CA TRP A 112 -22.12 -2.94 -3.88
C TRP A 112 -22.18 -3.05 -2.36
N MET A 113 -23.32 -2.71 -1.73
CA MET A 113 -23.48 -2.87 -0.29
C MET A 113 -23.46 -4.34 0.13
N GLU A 114 -24.04 -5.23 -0.68
CA GLU A 114 -23.97 -6.68 -0.47
C GLU A 114 -22.52 -7.19 -0.65
N LYS A 115 -21.85 -6.82 -1.76
CA LYS A 115 -20.45 -7.20 -2.06
C LYS A 115 -19.49 -6.81 -0.93
N LEU A 116 -19.71 -5.67 -0.29
CA LEU A 116 -18.90 -5.16 0.83
C LEU A 116 -19.52 -5.49 2.21
N GLU A 117 -20.56 -6.29 2.27
CA GLU A 117 -21.23 -6.68 3.54
C GLU A 117 -21.53 -5.46 4.42
N VAL A 118 -22.08 -4.38 3.83
CA VAL A 118 -22.43 -3.16 4.56
C VAL A 118 -23.65 -3.43 5.44
N LYS A 119 -23.48 -3.29 6.75
CA LYS A 119 -24.59 -3.41 7.70
C LYS A 119 -25.31 -2.06 7.81
N GLY A 120 -26.41 -1.92 7.07
CA GLY A 120 -27.22 -0.71 7.03
C GLY A 120 -28.19 -0.71 5.85
N LYS A 121 -29.12 0.23 5.84
CA LYS A 121 -30.10 0.42 4.76
C LYS A 121 -29.74 1.65 3.93
N LEU A 122 -30.23 1.71 2.70
CA LEU A 122 -30.08 2.88 1.83
C LEU A 122 -30.61 4.17 2.46
N THR A 123 -31.59 4.06 3.33
CA THR A 123 -32.25 5.18 4.03
C THR A 123 -31.59 5.57 5.34
N ASP A 124 -30.62 4.79 5.83
CA ASP A 124 -29.92 5.10 7.07
C ASP A 124 -28.99 6.30 6.86
N LYS A 125 -28.90 7.16 7.87
CA LYS A 125 -27.99 8.31 7.84
C LYS A 125 -26.55 7.84 8.02
N ILE A 126 -25.61 8.46 7.32
CA ILE A 126 -24.19 8.14 7.40
C ILE A 126 -23.69 8.12 8.86
N LYS A 127 -24.10 9.11 9.67
CA LYS A 127 -23.71 9.17 11.10
C LYS A 127 -24.16 7.99 11.95
N SER A 128 -25.17 7.24 11.53
CA SER A 128 -25.67 6.05 12.27
C SER A 128 -24.90 4.78 11.94
N LEU A 129 -24.07 4.80 10.91
CA LEU A 129 -23.23 3.66 10.54
C LEU A 129 -21.98 3.58 11.45
N SER A 130 -21.52 2.35 11.72
CA SER A 130 -20.20 2.15 12.33
C SER A 130 -19.08 2.70 11.46
N LYS A 131 -17.93 3.01 12.07
CA LYS A 131 -16.74 3.50 11.34
C LYS A 131 -16.37 2.59 10.17
N GLY A 132 -16.40 1.26 10.37
CA GLY A 132 -16.11 0.29 9.31
C GLY A 132 -17.13 0.33 8.17
N ASN A 133 -18.44 0.47 8.46
CA ASN A 133 -19.43 0.63 7.40
C ASN A 133 -19.32 1.96 6.67
N GLN A 134 -18.95 3.05 7.35
CA GLN A 134 -18.64 4.32 6.69
C GLN A 134 -17.47 4.19 5.71
N GLN A 135 -16.40 3.47 6.10
CA GLN A 135 -15.25 3.19 5.23
C GLN A 135 -15.67 2.40 3.98
N LYS A 136 -16.53 1.38 4.16
CA LYS A 136 -17.10 0.62 3.04
C LYS A 136 -17.92 1.49 2.08
N ILE A 137 -18.75 2.39 2.62
CA ILE A 137 -19.51 3.35 1.79
C ILE A 137 -18.56 4.28 1.03
N GLN A 138 -17.48 4.75 1.66
CA GLN A 138 -16.48 5.59 1.00
C GLN A 138 -15.79 4.83 -0.14
N LEU A 139 -15.43 3.55 0.07
CA LEU A 139 -14.87 2.71 -0.99
C LEU A 139 -15.88 2.47 -2.13
N ILE A 140 -17.17 2.26 -1.82
CA ILE A 140 -18.21 2.16 -2.86
C ILE A 140 -18.24 3.41 -3.74
N ILE A 141 -18.21 4.60 -3.13
CA ILE A 141 -18.19 5.87 -3.87
C ILE A 141 -16.95 5.97 -4.75
N THR A 142 -15.81 5.52 -4.26
CA THR A 142 -14.53 5.54 -4.96
C THR A 142 -14.52 4.64 -6.19
N LEU A 143 -15.19 3.48 -6.14
CA LEU A 143 -15.06 2.43 -7.15
C LEU A 143 -16.28 2.22 -8.06
N MET A 144 -17.48 2.66 -7.64
CA MET A 144 -18.75 2.33 -8.32
C MET A 144 -18.82 2.80 -9.78
N HIS A 145 -18.12 3.89 -10.12
CA HIS A 145 -18.05 4.45 -11.47
C HIS A 145 -16.98 3.80 -12.34
N GLU A 146 -16.33 2.72 -11.84
CA GLU A 146 -15.34 1.90 -12.55
C GLU A 146 -14.13 2.72 -13.07
N PRO A 147 -13.44 3.47 -12.19
CA PRO A 147 -12.36 4.38 -12.58
C PRO A 147 -11.15 3.64 -13.19
N ASP A 148 -10.44 4.30 -14.11
CA ASP A 148 -9.18 3.80 -14.68
C ASP A 148 -8.00 3.98 -13.71
N LEU A 149 -8.00 5.06 -12.91
CA LEU A 149 -7.02 5.34 -11.86
C LEU A 149 -7.71 5.33 -10.50
N ILE A 150 -7.19 4.54 -9.59
CA ILE A 150 -7.66 4.42 -8.21
C ILE A 150 -6.53 4.83 -7.27
N ILE A 151 -6.78 5.84 -6.45
CA ILE A 151 -5.86 6.31 -5.41
C ILE A 151 -6.49 5.99 -4.05
N LEU A 152 -5.79 5.22 -3.23
CA LEU A 152 -6.24 4.78 -1.92
C LEU A 152 -5.24 5.25 -0.85
N ASP A 153 -5.63 6.26 -0.07
CA ASP A 153 -4.81 6.79 1.02
C ASP A 153 -5.25 6.15 2.34
N GLU A 154 -4.43 5.23 2.86
CA GLU A 154 -4.65 4.45 4.08
C GLU A 154 -6.04 3.78 4.16
N PRO A 155 -6.47 3.00 3.15
CA PRO A 155 -7.84 2.48 3.05
C PRO A 155 -8.26 1.56 4.19
N PHE A 156 -7.32 0.96 4.90
CA PHE A 156 -7.57 -0.01 5.98
C PHE A 156 -7.56 0.61 7.38
N SER A 157 -7.31 1.92 7.48
CA SER A 157 -7.21 2.62 8.76
C SER A 157 -8.47 2.43 9.62
N GLY A 158 -8.29 1.88 10.83
CA GLY A 158 -9.34 1.65 11.80
C GLY A 158 -10.35 0.55 11.44
N LEU A 159 -9.98 -0.39 10.55
CA LEU A 159 -10.73 -1.60 10.26
C LEU A 159 -10.21 -2.78 11.08
N ASP A 160 -11.11 -3.71 11.39
CA ASP A 160 -10.74 -5.03 11.90
C ASP A 160 -10.18 -5.94 10.78
N PRO A 161 -9.48 -7.04 11.11
CA PRO A 161 -8.86 -7.92 10.10
C PRO A 161 -9.85 -8.48 9.08
N VAL A 162 -11.10 -8.80 9.48
CA VAL A 162 -12.11 -9.37 8.57
C VAL A 162 -12.52 -8.35 7.52
N ASN A 163 -12.75 -7.11 7.94
CA ASN A 163 -13.10 -6.02 7.02
C ASN A 163 -11.90 -5.64 6.13
N THR A 164 -10.67 -5.68 6.65
CA THR A 164 -9.45 -5.48 5.87
C THR A 164 -9.36 -6.48 4.73
N GLU A 165 -9.52 -7.79 5.01
CA GLU A 165 -9.49 -8.83 3.99
C GLU A 165 -10.61 -8.69 2.94
N LEU A 166 -11.79 -8.24 3.36
CA LEU A 166 -12.88 -7.96 2.43
C LEU A 166 -12.53 -6.83 1.46
N LEU A 167 -11.95 -5.75 1.97
CA LEU A 167 -11.52 -4.61 1.14
C LEU A 167 -10.37 -5.00 0.20
N LYS A 168 -9.37 -5.76 0.68
CA LYS A 168 -8.27 -6.29 -0.16
C LYS A 168 -8.82 -7.05 -1.36
N ARG A 169 -9.78 -7.96 -1.16
CA ARG A 169 -10.42 -8.72 -2.24
C ARG A 169 -11.12 -7.82 -3.27
N VAL A 170 -11.72 -6.73 -2.84
CA VAL A 170 -12.35 -5.77 -3.77
C VAL A 170 -11.30 -5.02 -4.56
N ILE A 171 -10.21 -4.56 -3.93
CA ILE A 171 -9.09 -3.87 -4.59
C ILE A 171 -8.43 -4.80 -5.64
N LEU A 172 -8.21 -6.07 -5.30
CA LEU A 172 -7.66 -7.06 -6.24
C LEU A 172 -8.57 -7.28 -7.46
N LYS A 173 -9.90 -7.24 -7.31
CA LYS A 173 -10.82 -7.31 -8.45
C LYS A 173 -10.72 -6.07 -9.36
N GLU A 174 -10.48 -4.89 -8.82
CA GLU A 174 -10.24 -3.69 -9.62
C GLU A 174 -8.90 -3.78 -10.37
N LYS A 175 -7.87 -4.37 -9.74
CA LYS A 175 -6.61 -4.71 -10.43
C LYS A 175 -6.86 -5.68 -11.59
N GLU A 176 -7.61 -6.78 -11.37
CA GLU A 176 -7.97 -7.75 -12.40
C GLU A 176 -8.76 -7.10 -13.55
N ARG A 177 -9.59 -6.09 -13.27
CA ARG A 177 -10.29 -5.28 -14.28
C ARG A 177 -9.32 -4.46 -15.15
N GLY A 178 -8.08 -4.27 -14.72
CA GLY A 178 -7.06 -3.51 -15.41
C GLY A 178 -6.91 -2.07 -14.92
N ALA A 179 -7.50 -1.70 -13.79
CA ALA A 179 -7.32 -0.38 -13.20
C ALA A 179 -5.86 -0.16 -12.78
N ILE A 180 -5.41 1.10 -12.87
CA ILE A 180 -4.16 1.56 -12.27
C ILE A 180 -4.46 1.86 -10.80
N ILE A 181 -3.72 1.26 -9.87
CA ILE A 181 -3.98 1.45 -8.44
C ILE A 181 -2.73 2.01 -7.77
N ILE A 182 -2.87 3.13 -7.08
CA ILE A 182 -1.85 3.65 -6.17
C ILE A 182 -2.41 3.55 -4.75
N PHE A 183 -1.64 2.95 -3.88
CA PHE A 183 -2.06 2.58 -2.54
C PHE A 183 -1.02 3.05 -1.52
N SER A 184 -1.42 3.79 -0.49
CA SER A 184 -0.57 4.08 0.66
C SER A 184 -1.03 3.30 1.89
N ASP A 185 -0.09 2.81 2.67
CA ASP A 185 -0.33 2.22 3.98
C ASP A 185 0.92 2.39 4.86
N HIS A 186 0.73 2.44 6.15
CA HIS A 186 1.79 2.40 7.15
C HIS A 186 2.05 0.97 7.67
N VAL A 187 1.19 0.01 7.34
CA VAL A 187 1.31 -1.42 7.67
C VAL A 187 1.99 -2.14 6.51
N MET A 188 3.29 -2.37 6.63
CA MET A 188 4.10 -2.93 5.52
C MET A 188 3.67 -4.33 5.07
N THR A 189 3.05 -5.13 5.94
CA THR A 189 2.48 -6.43 5.54
C THR A 189 1.35 -6.27 4.51
N ASN A 190 0.51 -5.23 4.61
CA ASN A 190 -0.50 -4.96 3.59
C ASN A 190 0.14 -4.58 2.26
N VAL A 191 1.25 -3.83 2.28
CA VAL A 191 2.01 -3.45 1.08
C VAL A 191 2.61 -4.70 0.43
N GLU A 192 3.26 -5.58 1.19
CA GLU A 192 3.84 -6.83 0.68
C GLU A 192 2.78 -7.77 0.08
N GLU A 193 1.59 -7.83 0.66
CA GLU A 193 0.51 -8.72 0.21
C GLU A 193 -0.23 -8.22 -1.03
N LEU A 194 -0.37 -6.90 -1.18
CA LEU A 194 -1.21 -6.32 -2.23
C LEU A 194 -0.42 -5.76 -3.42
N CYS A 195 0.77 -5.19 -3.15
CA CYS A 195 1.46 -4.40 -4.17
C CYS A 195 2.33 -5.28 -5.08
N ASP A 196 2.30 -4.95 -6.36
CA ASP A 196 3.23 -5.49 -7.36
C ASP A 196 4.52 -4.70 -7.36
N ASP A 197 4.40 -3.37 -7.24
CA ASP A 197 5.50 -2.42 -7.24
C ASP A 197 5.46 -1.58 -5.97
N ILE A 198 6.62 -1.09 -5.57
CA ILE A 198 6.78 -0.16 -4.46
C ILE A 198 7.48 1.11 -4.92
N LEU A 199 7.05 2.24 -4.38
CA LEU A 199 7.71 3.54 -4.46
C LEU A 199 7.92 4.06 -3.04
N MET A 200 9.16 4.09 -2.58
CA MET A 200 9.50 4.63 -1.26
C MET A 200 9.96 6.08 -1.36
N ILE A 201 9.30 6.93 -0.59
CA ILE A 201 9.59 8.36 -0.50
C ILE A 201 10.19 8.67 0.88
N ARG A 202 11.32 9.38 0.87
CA ARG A 202 11.96 9.95 2.05
C ARG A 202 12.33 11.40 1.77
N ASP A 203 11.89 12.32 2.64
CA ASP A 203 12.17 13.76 2.55
C ASP A 203 11.88 14.33 1.15
N GLY A 204 10.74 13.93 0.57
CA GLY A 204 10.28 14.41 -0.74
C GLY A 204 11.03 13.86 -1.94
N ARG A 205 11.87 12.83 -1.78
CA ARG A 205 12.65 12.18 -2.84
C ARG A 205 12.34 10.70 -2.92
N VAL A 206 12.41 10.15 -4.12
CA VAL A 206 12.34 8.70 -4.34
C VAL A 206 13.65 8.06 -3.88
N VAL A 207 13.56 7.10 -2.97
CA VAL A 207 14.72 6.33 -2.48
C VAL A 207 14.75 4.90 -3.04
N LEU A 208 13.57 4.31 -3.26
CA LEU A 208 13.43 2.97 -3.86
C LEU A 208 12.21 2.96 -4.80
N HIS A 209 12.34 2.29 -5.93
CA HIS A 209 11.24 2.10 -6.87
C HIS A 209 11.44 0.80 -7.67
N GLY A 210 10.40 0.01 -7.80
CA GLY A 210 10.40 -1.20 -8.62
C GLY A 210 9.48 -2.29 -8.10
N PRO A 211 9.48 -3.47 -8.74
CA PRO A 211 8.76 -4.65 -8.24
C PRO A 211 9.17 -4.98 -6.81
N VAL A 212 8.18 -5.28 -5.95
CA VAL A 212 8.42 -5.56 -4.51
C VAL A 212 9.50 -6.61 -4.31
N GLN A 213 9.47 -7.69 -5.11
CA GLN A 213 10.43 -8.78 -4.98
C GLN A 213 11.86 -8.36 -5.43
N ASP A 214 11.96 -7.53 -6.46
CA ASP A 214 13.26 -7.04 -6.96
C ASP A 214 13.90 -6.10 -5.94
N VAL A 215 13.10 -5.20 -5.35
CA VAL A 215 13.56 -4.33 -4.26
C VAL A 215 14.07 -5.15 -3.07
N ARG A 216 13.35 -6.19 -2.66
CA ARG A 216 13.83 -7.09 -1.59
C ARG A 216 15.13 -7.79 -1.95
N ASN A 217 15.24 -8.29 -3.18
CA ASN A 217 16.42 -9.00 -3.65
C ASN A 217 17.69 -8.12 -3.73
N GLN A 218 17.55 -6.79 -3.91
CA GLN A 218 18.70 -5.86 -3.88
C GLN A 218 19.43 -5.84 -2.53
N TYR A 219 18.75 -6.23 -1.45
CA TYR A 219 19.33 -6.31 -0.10
C TYR A 219 19.93 -7.68 0.23
N GLY A 220 19.93 -8.61 -0.73
CA GLY A 220 20.46 -9.97 -0.57
C GLY A 220 19.64 -10.83 0.41
N LYS A 221 19.88 -12.14 0.40
CA LYS A 221 19.23 -13.08 1.33
C LYS A 221 19.97 -13.12 2.66
N THR A 222 19.92 -12.05 3.41
CA THR A 222 20.67 -11.86 4.65
C THR A 222 19.89 -12.20 5.93
N ARG A 223 18.70 -12.81 5.80
CA ARG A 223 17.90 -13.30 6.93
C ARG A 223 17.83 -14.82 6.89
N LEU A 224 18.32 -15.47 7.95
CA LEU A 224 18.26 -16.93 8.09
C LEU A 224 17.37 -17.30 9.28
N PHE A 225 16.33 -18.06 9.02
CA PHE A 225 15.47 -18.64 10.05
C PHE A 225 15.84 -20.10 10.24
N VAL A 226 16.17 -20.48 11.48
CA VAL A 226 16.63 -21.83 11.78
C VAL A 226 16.04 -22.37 13.08
N ALA A 227 15.61 -23.65 13.06
CA ALA A 227 15.30 -24.39 14.28
C ALA A 227 16.61 -25.02 14.78
N SER A 228 17.09 -24.61 15.95
CA SER A 228 18.33 -25.10 16.54
C SER A 228 18.19 -25.19 18.05
N GLU A 229 18.82 -26.21 18.64
CA GLU A 229 18.98 -26.39 20.10
C GLU A 229 20.16 -25.58 20.68
N LYS A 230 20.97 -24.96 19.81
CA LYS A 230 22.11 -24.12 20.24
C LYS A 230 21.60 -22.87 20.97
N SER A 231 22.41 -22.44 21.93
CA SER A 231 22.21 -21.20 22.66
C SER A 231 22.37 -19.97 21.73
N GLN A 232 21.86 -18.82 22.15
CA GLN A 232 22.07 -17.58 21.44
C GLN A 232 23.56 -17.28 21.25
N GLU A 233 24.38 -17.44 22.30
CA GLU A 233 25.81 -17.18 22.27
C GLU A 233 26.53 -18.07 21.26
N GLU A 234 26.15 -19.36 21.19
CA GLU A 234 26.71 -20.29 20.19
C GLU A 234 26.33 -19.88 18.75
N LEU A 235 25.13 -19.40 18.53
CA LEU A 235 24.67 -18.91 17.21
C LEU A 235 25.33 -17.59 16.82
N GLU A 236 25.53 -16.67 17.77
CA GLU A 236 26.25 -15.40 17.56
C GLU A 236 27.75 -15.64 17.24
N SER A 237 28.33 -16.77 17.67
CA SER A 237 29.72 -17.14 17.37
C SER A 237 29.91 -17.73 15.97
N LEU A 238 28.83 -18.00 15.21
CA LEU A 238 28.93 -18.58 13.88
C LEU A 238 29.51 -17.58 12.87
N PRO A 239 30.23 -18.06 11.84
CA PRO A 239 30.74 -17.18 10.80
C PRO A 239 29.59 -16.46 10.09
N HIS A 240 29.82 -15.21 9.66
CA HIS A 240 28.87 -14.39 8.93
C HIS A 240 27.58 -14.03 9.68
N VAL A 241 27.46 -14.35 10.97
CA VAL A 241 26.30 -13.96 11.80
C VAL A 241 26.64 -12.68 12.54
N THR A 242 25.83 -11.64 12.31
CA THR A 242 26.00 -10.32 12.94
C THR A 242 25.02 -10.05 14.08
N HIS A 243 23.85 -10.72 14.05
CA HIS A 243 22.84 -10.60 15.09
C HIS A 243 21.98 -11.85 15.16
N VAL A 244 21.54 -12.21 16.37
CA VAL A 244 20.66 -13.35 16.62
C VAL A 244 19.49 -12.92 17.49
N SER A 245 18.28 -13.35 17.13
CA SER A 245 17.08 -13.11 17.93
C SER A 245 16.13 -14.30 17.85
N LEU A 246 15.38 -14.53 18.93
CA LEU A 246 14.36 -15.58 18.97
C LEU A 246 13.02 -15.04 18.47
N THR A 247 12.43 -15.73 17.49
CA THR A 247 11.10 -15.36 16.99
C THR A 247 10.00 -15.82 17.96
N LYS A 248 8.81 -15.23 17.85
CA LYS A 248 7.62 -15.65 18.63
C LYS A 248 7.21 -17.11 18.39
N GLN A 249 7.67 -17.70 17.28
CA GLN A 249 7.38 -19.08 16.89
C GLN A 249 8.40 -20.07 17.40
N GLY A 250 9.43 -19.60 18.13
CA GLY A 250 10.49 -20.46 18.71
C GLY A 250 11.59 -20.84 17.73
N THR A 251 11.69 -20.22 16.56
CA THR A 251 12.82 -20.33 15.65
C THR A 251 13.79 -19.18 15.88
N TRP A 252 15.09 -19.41 15.63
CA TRP A 252 16.09 -18.36 15.64
C TRP A 252 16.08 -17.60 14.33
N LYS A 253 16.16 -16.27 14.39
CA LYS A 253 16.43 -15.39 13.26
C LYS A 253 17.85 -14.89 13.37
N LEU A 254 18.68 -15.22 12.38
CA LEU A 254 20.06 -14.76 12.24
C LEU A 254 20.12 -13.71 11.14
N ILE A 255 20.85 -12.62 11.39
CA ILE A 255 21.20 -11.62 10.39
C ILE A 255 22.61 -11.94 9.89
N LEU A 256 22.76 -12.04 8.58
CA LEU A 256 24.03 -12.40 7.93
C LEU A 256 24.64 -11.16 7.26
N ASP A 257 25.98 -11.08 7.27
CA ASP A 257 26.73 -10.06 6.53
C ASP A 257 27.06 -10.49 5.08
N ASP A 258 26.92 -11.80 4.77
CA ASP A 258 27.08 -12.35 3.43
C ASP A 258 25.88 -13.25 3.08
N GLU A 259 25.20 -12.96 1.98
CA GLU A 259 24.09 -13.77 1.48
C GLU A 259 24.51 -15.18 1.01
N ASN A 260 25.78 -15.37 0.70
CA ASN A 260 26.33 -16.66 0.25
C ASN A 260 26.69 -17.61 1.42
N ALA A 261 26.67 -17.13 2.66
CA ALA A 261 27.02 -17.92 3.85
C ALA A 261 26.04 -19.08 4.14
N GLY A 262 24.89 -19.12 3.49
CA GLY A 262 23.84 -20.10 3.76
C GLY A 262 24.29 -21.54 3.64
N GLN A 263 25.10 -21.88 2.62
CA GLN A 263 25.58 -23.26 2.43
C GLN A 263 26.54 -23.69 3.56
N GLU A 264 27.44 -22.81 3.98
CA GLU A 264 28.36 -23.06 5.08
C GLU A 264 27.59 -23.20 6.40
N LEU A 265 26.71 -22.28 6.69
CA LEU A 265 25.87 -22.32 7.89
C LEU A 265 24.96 -23.55 7.92
N PHE A 266 24.44 -23.98 6.78
CA PHE A 266 23.67 -25.22 6.69
C PHE A 266 24.50 -26.41 7.14
N ALA A 267 25.74 -26.56 6.65
CA ALA A 267 26.62 -27.66 7.02
C ALA A 267 26.97 -27.64 8.52
N ILE A 268 27.27 -26.45 9.07
CA ILE A 268 27.60 -26.29 10.48
C ILE A 268 26.41 -26.58 11.41
N LEU A 269 25.21 -26.11 11.03
CA LEU A 269 24.04 -26.22 11.88
C LEU A 269 23.38 -27.59 11.82
N THR A 270 23.40 -28.26 10.66
CA THR A 270 22.81 -29.59 10.52
C THR A 270 23.72 -30.70 10.91
N GLN A 271 25.03 -30.56 10.70
CA GLN A 271 26.04 -31.65 10.90
C GLN A 271 25.58 -33.00 10.29
N GLY A 272 24.81 -32.94 9.21
CA GLY A 272 24.20 -34.10 8.55
C GLY A 272 22.92 -34.63 9.19
N HIS A 273 22.39 -33.98 10.23
CA HIS A 273 21.13 -34.33 10.87
C HIS A 273 19.96 -33.50 10.31
N TYR A 274 18.75 -34.00 10.45
CA TYR A 274 17.53 -33.28 10.10
C TYR A 274 17.31 -32.10 11.06
N ILE A 275 16.98 -30.93 10.48
CA ILE A 275 16.47 -29.77 11.21
C ILE A 275 15.12 -29.36 10.62
N ALA A 276 14.19 -28.94 11.48
CA ALA A 276 12.80 -28.66 11.05
C ALA A 276 12.68 -27.41 10.19
N THR A 277 13.60 -26.43 10.36
CA THR A 277 13.58 -25.17 9.64
C THR A 277 15.00 -24.72 9.33
N PHE A 278 15.26 -24.46 8.07
CA PHE A 278 16.40 -23.69 7.56
C PHE A 278 15.91 -22.92 6.35
N ASP A 279 15.66 -21.64 6.53
CA ASP A 279 15.02 -20.79 5.52
C ASP A 279 15.77 -19.45 5.41
N GLN A 280 16.44 -19.26 4.28
CA GLN A 280 17.22 -18.05 4.00
C GLN A 280 16.44 -17.12 3.07
N GLN A 281 16.14 -15.93 3.57
CA GLN A 281 15.27 -14.96 2.91
C GLN A 281 15.94 -13.60 2.74
N ALA A 282 15.46 -12.84 1.75
CA ALA A 282 15.68 -11.40 1.69
C ALA A 282 14.92 -10.68 2.83
N PRO A 283 15.35 -9.48 3.25
CA PRO A 283 14.62 -8.71 4.25
C PRO A 283 13.19 -8.38 3.79
N THR A 284 12.29 -8.21 4.75
CA THR A 284 10.93 -7.74 4.49
C THR A 284 10.93 -6.26 4.10
N ILE A 285 9.84 -5.79 3.47
CA ILE A 285 9.68 -4.35 3.17
C ILE A 285 9.68 -3.51 4.44
N ASP A 286 9.18 -4.04 5.57
CA ASP A 286 9.25 -3.36 6.88
C ASP A 286 10.71 -3.17 7.35
N GLU A 287 11.54 -4.19 7.21
CA GLU A 287 12.97 -4.10 7.54
C GLU A 287 13.71 -3.14 6.61
N ILE A 288 13.45 -3.20 5.30
CA ILE A 288 14.03 -2.27 4.32
C ILE A 288 13.60 -0.84 4.64
N PHE A 289 12.30 -0.63 4.95
CA PHE A 289 11.79 0.69 5.33
C PHE A 289 12.50 1.24 6.57
N LYS A 290 12.75 0.41 7.58
CA LYS A 290 13.50 0.81 8.79
C LYS A 290 14.95 1.17 8.46
N LEU A 291 15.65 0.33 7.68
CA LEU A 291 17.02 0.59 7.23
C LEU A 291 17.12 1.92 6.47
N GLU A 292 16.26 2.12 5.46
CA GLU A 292 16.23 3.35 4.68
C GLU A 292 15.77 4.57 5.50
N SER A 293 15.06 4.33 6.59
CA SER A 293 14.61 5.38 7.50
C SER A 293 15.63 5.77 8.56
N GLY A 294 16.81 5.10 8.59
CA GLY A 294 17.85 5.32 9.60
C GLY A 294 17.46 4.84 11.00
N VAL A 295 16.56 3.87 11.10
CA VAL A 295 16.20 3.19 12.35
C VAL A 295 16.98 1.88 12.39
N GLU A 296 17.75 1.64 13.45
CA GLU A 296 18.42 0.35 13.66
C GLU A 296 17.39 -0.79 13.72
N VAL A 297 17.68 -1.90 13.02
CA VAL A 297 16.77 -3.05 12.85
C VAL A 297 17.16 -4.17 13.83
#